data_082b74a743fee45b88d473d9bf016af3
#
_entry.id   082b74a743fee45b88d473d9bf016af3
#
_cell.length_a   1.000
_cell.length_b   1.000
_cell.length_c   1.000
_cell.angle_alpha   90.00
_cell.angle_beta   90.00
_cell.angle_gamma   90.00
#
_symmetry.space_group_name_H-M   'P 1'
#
loop_
_entity.id
_entity.type
_entity.pdbx_description
1 polymer ?
#
loop_
_entity_poly.entity_id
_entity_poly.type
_entity_poly.pdbx_seq_one_letter_code
_entity_poly.pdbx_strand_id
1 'polypeptide(L)'
;MNSEELKKTIETFSKEAGMDKDYLYDALELGLNSAYKKQYKSPNSRVEIDRETGDIKMFSFKTVVLDKEHKVSLDEGFSDEEELTEEELNNEELEDLPEEQRYRPFVFNDKLYITLEDARKIDPTIEVGETIEEEVTPSDFGRVAASTAKQVLVQKIREAERNNIATMFEDKEGELISGTVEMEDEKNYFIDFGKTQGLLPKSEIIPGEKIKMGSNIKAYISKVDINSKGALILLTRKYYGFITRLFELEIPEVSEGDVIIYSVARDAGNRTKVAVYSENPNIDAVGTCVGEKGTRINNILKELNGEKIDIVKYSKDPVEFIKNSLSPAKDLKIFILDDKTRETMVVVNDENLKLAIGRRGINVKLASRLTHYNLEIKTYEQVKEAGINILE
;
A
#
# COMPACT_ATOMS: atom_id res chain seq x y z
N MET A 1 10.25 27.71 25.86
CA MET A 1 10.08 28.29 24.51
C MET A 1 9.19 29.51 24.71
N ASN A 2 9.62 30.65 24.27
CA ASN A 2 8.78 31.86 24.34
C ASN A 2 7.89 31.92 23.09
N SER A 3 6.87 32.78 23.10
CA SER A 3 5.89 32.92 22.02
C SER A 3 6.55 33.21 20.65
N GLU A 4 7.59 34.04 20.62
CA GLU A 4 8.35 34.33 19.40
C GLU A 4 9.15 33.12 18.87
N GLU A 5 9.71 32.30 19.77
CA GLU A 5 10.41 31.08 19.36
C GLU A 5 9.44 30.04 18.78
N LEU A 6 8.23 29.91 19.35
CA LEU A 6 7.18 29.05 18.84
C LEU A 6 6.80 29.45 17.43
N LYS A 7 6.51 30.73 17.22
CA LYS A 7 6.14 31.27 15.91
C LYS A 7 7.21 31.03 14.86
N LYS A 8 8.49 31.36 15.17
CA LYS A 8 9.62 31.12 14.26
C LYS A 8 9.77 29.63 13.94
N THR A 9 9.59 28.77 14.92
CA THR A 9 9.66 27.33 14.74
C THR A 9 8.60 26.85 13.78
N ILE A 10 7.33 27.28 13.96
CA ILE A 10 6.21 26.94 13.08
C ILE A 10 6.46 27.46 11.66
N GLU A 11 6.96 28.70 11.51
CA GLU A 11 7.29 29.28 10.21
C GLU A 11 8.38 28.51 9.47
N THR A 12 9.39 28.06 10.18
CA THR A 12 10.48 27.26 9.62
C THR A 12 9.95 25.92 9.16
N PHE A 13 9.18 25.22 10.00
CA PHE A 13 8.61 23.94 9.67
C PHE A 13 7.57 24.00 8.54
N SER A 14 6.72 25.03 8.50
CA SER A 14 5.79 25.26 7.39
C SER A 14 6.53 25.35 6.05
N LYS A 15 7.67 26.07 6.01
CA LYS A 15 8.48 26.22 4.80
C LYS A 15 9.24 24.95 4.42
N GLU A 16 9.84 24.26 5.40
CA GLU A 16 10.65 23.05 5.15
C GLU A 16 9.77 21.85 4.75
N ALA A 17 8.63 21.66 5.42
CA ALA A 17 7.72 20.54 5.18
C ALA A 17 6.62 20.86 4.14
N GLY A 18 6.50 22.09 3.68
CA GLY A 18 5.45 22.52 2.74
C GLY A 18 4.04 22.43 3.33
N MET A 19 3.91 22.56 4.65
CA MET A 19 2.64 22.41 5.38
C MET A 19 1.98 23.75 5.65
N ASP A 20 0.65 23.75 5.68
CA ASP A 20 -0.11 24.91 6.07
C ASP A 20 0.17 25.28 7.54
N LYS A 21 0.35 26.58 7.80
CA LYS A 21 0.61 27.09 9.15
C LYS A 21 -0.59 26.86 10.07
N ASP A 22 -1.79 27.07 9.58
CA ASP A 22 -3.02 26.90 10.38
C ASP A 22 -3.17 25.45 10.81
N TYR A 23 -2.91 24.49 9.92
CA TYR A 23 -2.88 23.07 10.28
C TYR A 23 -1.88 22.74 11.40
N LEU A 24 -0.70 23.38 11.40
CA LEU A 24 0.31 23.19 12.45
C LEU A 24 -0.15 23.79 13.79
N TYR A 25 -0.79 24.97 13.76
CA TYR A 25 -1.37 25.57 14.96
C TYR A 25 -2.49 24.71 15.55
N ASP A 26 -3.43 24.22 14.74
CA ASP A 26 -4.53 23.37 15.19
C ASP A 26 -4.00 22.06 15.81
N ALA A 27 -3.00 21.45 15.18
CA ALA A 27 -2.36 20.24 15.71
C ALA A 27 -1.66 20.51 17.06
N LEU A 28 -1.04 21.68 17.21
CA LEU A 28 -0.42 22.09 18.47
C LEU A 28 -1.45 22.35 19.56
N GLU A 29 -2.55 23.02 19.26
CA GLU A 29 -3.65 23.27 20.20
C GLU A 29 -4.21 21.95 20.73
N LEU A 30 -4.47 20.98 19.85
CA LEU A 30 -4.92 19.63 20.23
C LEU A 30 -3.89 18.89 21.10
N GLY A 31 -2.62 18.92 20.71
CA GLY A 31 -1.54 18.26 21.46
C GLY A 31 -1.32 18.87 22.84
N LEU A 32 -1.34 20.21 22.93
CA LEU A 32 -1.19 20.95 24.16
C LEU A 32 -2.40 20.74 25.09
N ASN A 33 -3.60 20.69 24.54
CA ASN A 33 -4.82 20.39 25.29
C ASN A 33 -4.76 19.00 25.91
N SER A 34 -4.35 17.99 25.14
CA SER A 34 -4.18 16.62 25.64
C SER A 34 -3.14 16.55 26.78
N ALA A 35 -2.03 17.27 26.62
CA ALA A 35 -0.98 17.36 27.66
C ALA A 35 -1.51 18.04 28.93
N TYR A 36 -2.28 19.11 28.78
CA TYR A 36 -2.90 19.83 29.89
C TYR A 36 -3.89 18.95 30.66
N LYS A 37 -4.84 18.31 29.96
CA LYS A 37 -5.79 17.37 30.51
C LYS A 37 -5.11 16.32 31.38
N LYS A 38 -4.05 15.71 30.86
CA LYS A 38 -3.28 14.67 31.55
C LYS A 38 -2.55 15.19 32.80
N GLN A 39 -1.93 16.36 32.71
CA GLN A 39 -1.11 16.90 33.81
C GLN A 39 -1.94 17.49 34.94
N TYR A 40 -2.97 18.26 34.59
CA TYR A 40 -3.78 19.00 35.58
C TYR A 40 -5.09 18.29 35.95
N LYS A 41 -5.35 17.12 35.32
CA LYS A 41 -6.59 16.33 35.52
C LYS A 41 -7.84 17.21 35.35
N SER A 42 -7.84 18.08 34.35
CA SER A 42 -8.96 18.93 33.97
C SER A 42 -9.52 18.41 32.64
N PRO A 43 -10.63 17.66 32.66
CA PRO A 43 -11.15 17.02 31.44
C PRO A 43 -11.71 18.04 30.45
N ASN A 44 -12.37 19.09 30.93
CA ASN A 44 -12.98 20.11 30.11
C ASN A 44 -12.03 21.31 29.95
N SER A 45 -11.17 21.26 28.94
CA SER A 45 -10.23 22.33 28.66
C SER A 45 -10.01 22.53 27.17
N ARG A 46 -9.69 23.76 26.80
CA ARG A 46 -9.29 24.16 25.44
C ARG A 46 -7.99 24.96 25.52
N VAL A 47 -7.13 24.75 24.54
CA VAL A 47 -5.92 25.55 24.33
C VAL A 47 -6.11 26.36 23.07
N GLU A 48 -5.76 27.62 23.13
CA GLU A 48 -5.78 28.53 22.01
C GLU A 48 -4.38 29.16 21.85
N ILE A 49 -3.88 29.20 20.63
CA ILE A 49 -2.61 29.84 20.30
C ILE A 49 -2.89 31.04 19.41
N ASP A 50 -2.54 32.23 19.89
CA ASP A 50 -2.63 33.42 19.08
C ASP A 50 -1.67 33.30 17.88
N ARG A 51 -2.22 33.33 16.69
CA ARG A 51 -1.44 33.11 15.45
C ARG A 51 -0.52 34.29 15.10
N GLU A 52 -0.78 35.48 15.68
CA GLU A 52 0.04 36.67 15.47
C GLU A 52 1.16 36.81 16.48
N THR A 53 0.86 36.58 17.76
CA THR A 53 1.82 36.76 18.86
C THR A 53 2.52 35.44 19.23
N GLY A 54 1.87 34.30 19.00
CA GLY A 54 2.33 32.99 19.45
C GLY A 54 2.03 32.73 20.93
N ASP A 55 1.21 33.56 21.59
CA ASP A 55 0.83 33.37 22.98
C ASP A 55 -0.14 32.20 23.14
N ILE A 56 0.07 31.43 24.19
CA ILE A 56 -0.73 30.24 24.49
C ILE A 56 -1.66 30.60 25.66
N LYS A 57 -2.96 30.49 25.41
CA LYS A 57 -3.99 30.64 26.42
C LYS A 57 -4.70 29.32 26.66
N MET A 58 -5.06 29.10 27.91
CA MET A 58 -5.78 27.91 28.34
C MET A 58 -7.09 28.29 28.98
N PHE A 59 -8.13 27.63 28.58
CA PHE A 59 -9.48 27.83 29.05
C PHE A 59 -10.01 26.53 29.66
N SER A 60 -10.62 26.62 30.79
CA SER A 60 -11.37 25.53 31.43
C SER A 60 -12.86 25.86 31.38
N PHE A 61 -13.68 24.87 31.04
CA PHE A 61 -15.13 25.08 31.05
C PHE A 61 -15.77 24.28 32.17
N LYS A 62 -16.77 24.91 32.80
CA LYS A 62 -17.63 24.25 33.79
C LYS A 62 -19.06 24.31 33.28
N THR A 63 -19.73 23.17 33.27
CA THR A 63 -21.16 23.13 32.93
C THR A 63 -21.98 23.58 34.15
N VAL A 64 -22.96 24.43 33.91
CA VAL A 64 -23.85 24.95 34.95
C VAL A 64 -24.89 23.90 35.30
N VAL A 65 -24.93 23.49 36.55
CA VAL A 65 -25.93 22.57 37.11
C VAL A 65 -26.79 23.28 38.15
N LEU A 66 -28.00 22.81 38.37
CA LEU A 66 -28.95 23.46 39.29
C LEU A 66 -28.40 23.55 40.71
N ASP A 67 -27.92 22.41 41.23
CA ASP A 67 -27.32 22.27 42.55
C ASP A 67 -26.38 21.06 42.61
N LYS A 68 -25.79 20.78 43.78
CA LYS A 68 -24.82 19.66 43.94
C LYS A 68 -25.49 18.28 44.05
N GLU A 69 -26.82 18.23 44.21
CA GLU A 69 -27.60 17.00 44.33
C GLU A 69 -28.46 16.72 43.09
N HIS A 70 -28.17 17.42 42.00
CA HIS A 70 -28.91 17.29 40.73
C HIS A 70 -28.90 15.86 40.22
N LYS A 71 -30.08 15.35 39.81
CA LYS A 71 -30.18 14.02 39.17
C LYS A 71 -30.14 14.19 37.66
N VAL A 72 -29.18 13.54 37.01
CA VAL A 72 -29.05 13.56 35.53
C VAL A 72 -29.83 12.40 34.97
N SER A 73 -30.73 12.66 34.01
CA SER A 73 -31.43 11.64 33.23
C SER A 73 -30.45 10.92 32.31
N LEU A 74 -30.58 9.61 32.21
CA LEU A 74 -29.77 8.78 31.28
C LEU A 74 -30.05 9.09 29.79
N ASP A 75 -31.19 9.75 29.50
CA ASP A 75 -31.62 10.11 28.15
C ASP A 75 -30.93 11.41 27.64
N GLU A 76 -30.36 12.22 28.51
CA GLU A 76 -29.59 13.40 28.14
C GLU A 76 -28.13 12.97 27.97
N GLY A 77 -27.72 12.77 26.71
CA GLY A 77 -26.38 12.34 26.35
C GLY A 77 -25.29 13.32 26.77
N PHE A 78 -24.89 13.28 28.04
CA PHE A 78 -23.66 13.89 28.50
C PHE A 78 -22.50 12.95 28.15
N SER A 79 -21.60 13.41 27.28
CA SER A 79 -20.38 12.75 26.94
C SER A 79 -19.36 12.84 28.08
N ASP A 80 -19.54 12.05 29.12
CA ASP A 80 -18.43 11.74 30.00
C ASP A 80 -17.62 10.61 29.37
N GLU A 81 -16.35 10.90 29.00
CA GLU A 81 -15.35 9.91 28.60
C GLU A 81 -14.96 8.99 29.80
N GLU A 82 -15.91 8.37 30.46
CA GLU A 82 -15.69 7.15 31.21
C GLU A 82 -16.13 6.02 30.30
N GLU A 83 -15.17 5.12 29.96
CA GLU A 83 -15.39 3.92 29.18
C GLU A 83 -16.65 3.18 29.65
N LEU A 84 -17.75 3.39 28.93
CA LEU A 84 -18.93 2.55 29.05
C LEU A 84 -18.51 1.15 28.64
N THR A 85 -18.70 0.19 29.51
CA THR A 85 -18.52 -1.23 29.16
C THR A 85 -19.51 -1.59 28.05
N GLU A 86 -19.13 -2.53 27.15
CA GLU A 86 -19.96 -2.99 26.04
C GLU A 86 -21.38 -3.46 26.44
N GLU A 87 -21.61 -3.73 27.75
CA GLU A 87 -22.90 -4.09 28.32
C GLU A 87 -23.83 -2.87 28.55
N GLU A 88 -23.30 -1.64 28.58
CA GLU A 88 -24.08 -0.41 28.84
C GLU A 88 -24.53 0.31 27.56
N LEU A 89 -24.14 -0.18 26.38
CA LEU A 89 -24.44 0.42 25.06
C LEU A 89 -25.73 -0.12 24.40
N ASN A 90 -26.46 -1.06 25.00
CA ASN A 90 -27.71 -1.55 24.46
C ASN A 90 -28.89 -0.67 24.91
N ASN A 91 -29.15 0.39 24.15
CA ASN A 91 -30.22 1.36 24.39
C ASN A 91 -31.66 0.77 24.38
N GLU A 92 -31.88 -0.47 23.98
CA GLU A 92 -33.21 -1.09 23.96
C GLU A 92 -33.71 -1.55 25.35
N GLU A 93 -32.83 -1.72 26.36
CA GLU A 93 -33.21 -2.15 27.69
C GLU A 93 -33.55 -0.98 28.67
N LEU A 94 -33.22 0.27 28.29
CA LEU A 94 -33.42 1.44 29.13
C LEU A 94 -34.89 1.91 29.20
N GLU A 95 -35.67 1.65 28.17
CA GLU A 95 -37.11 2.04 28.15
C GLU A 95 -37.98 1.18 29.10
N ASP A 96 -37.53 -0.02 29.46
CA ASP A 96 -38.25 -0.95 30.32
C ASP A 96 -37.91 -0.82 31.82
N LEU A 97 -37.00 0.09 32.19
CA LEU A 97 -36.64 0.31 33.59
C LEU A 97 -37.64 1.23 34.31
N PRO A 98 -37.99 0.96 35.62
CA PRO A 98 -38.78 1.88 36.41
C PRO A 98 -38.16 3.27 36.46
N GLU A 99 -38.98 4.35 36.45
CA GLU A 99 -38.54 5.76 36.49
C GLU A 99 -37.46 6.03 37.53
N GLU A 100 -37.52 5.39 38.70
CA GLU A 100 -36.55 5.55 39.80
C GLU A 100 -35.17 4.99 39.47
N GLN A 101 -35.04 4.09 38.47
CA GLN A 101 -33.77 3.47 38.04
C GLN A 101 -33.16 4.11 36.78
N ARG A 102 -33.87 5.06 36.17
CA ARG A 102 -33.40 5.85 35.01
C ARG A 102 -32.46 7.00 35.38
N TYR A 103 -32.19 7.19 36.68
CA TYR A 103 -31.32 8.26 37.14
C TYR A 103 -30.08 7.67 37.80
N ARG A 104 -28.89 8.10 37.37
CA ARG A 104 -27.66 7.84 38.11
C ARG A 104 -27.46 8.88 39.19
N PRO A 105 -26.86 8.53 40.35
CA PRO A 105 -26.45 9.53 41.31
C PRO A 105 -25.38 10.43 40.68
N PHE A 106 -25.70 11.68 40.47
CA PHE A 106 -24.77 12.70 40.02
C PHE A 106 -23.69 12.94 41.08
N VAL A 107 -22.41 12.74 40.69
CA VAL A 107 -21.27 13.07 41.54
C VAL A 107 -20.78 14.45 41.15
N PHE A 108 -21.07 15.46 41.95
CA PHE A 108 -20.60 16.82 41.70
C PHE A 108 -19.08 16.88 41.74
N ASN A 109 -18.49 17.31 40.64
CA ASN A 109 -17.05 17.55 40.52
C ASN A 109 -16.84 19.03 40.20
N ASP A 110 -16.22 19.74 41.13
CA ASP A 110 -15.94 21.18 41.06
C ASP A 110 -15.04 21.60 39.91
N LYS A 111 -14.37 20.64 39.25
CA LYS A 111 -13.61 20.86 38.03
C LYS A 111 -14.46 20.82 36.75
N LEU A 112 -15.59 20.13 36.77
CA LEU A 112 -16.48 19.92 35.62
C LEU A 112 -17.73 20.77 35.69
N TYR A 113 -18.21 21.02 36.92
CA TYR A 113 -19.52 21.64 37.18
C TYR A 113 -19.42 22.86 38.04
N ILE A 114 -20.36 23.78 37.88
CA ILE A 114 -20.57 24.94 38.69
C ILE A 114 -22.07 25.04 38.99
N THR A 115 -22.43 25.41 40.25
CA THR A 115 -23.85 25.59 40.59
C THR A 115 -24.40 26.84 39.91
N LEU A 116 -25.70 26.85 39.60
CA LEU A 116 -26.39 28.01 39.01
C LEU A 116 -26.23 29.27 39.87
N GLU A 117 -26.21 29.11 41.21
CA GLU A 117 -26.02 30.23 42.14
C GLU A 117 -24.63 30.86 41.99
N ASP A 118 -23.59 30.05 41.86
CA ASP A 118 -22.22 30.54 41.70
C ASP A 118 -21.98 31.03 40.28
N ALA A 119 -22.57 30.37 39.29
CA ALA A 119 -22.50 30.76 37.87
C ALA A 119 -23.11 32.17 37.65
N ARG A 120 -24.24 32.46 38.25
CA ARG A 120 -24.90 33.78 38.15
C ARG A 120 -24.15 34.93 38.82
N LYS A 121 -23.18 34.64 39.67
CA LYS A 121 -22.27 35.67 40.21
C LYS A 121 -21.27 36.15 39.16
N ILE A 122 -21.00 35.30 38.16
CA ILE A 122 -20.08 35.57 37.02
C ILE A 122 -20.87 36.14 35.85
N ASP A 123 -21.94 35.46 35.45
CA ASP A 123 -22.86 35.90 34.40
C ASP A 123 -24.32 35.77 34.90
N PRO A 124 -24.99 36.91 35.15
CA PRO A 124 -26.37 36.92 35.66
C PRO A 124 -27.41 36.33 34.71
N THR A 125 -27.08 36.17 33.44
CA THR A 125 -28.01 35.73 32.39
C THR A 125 -27.93 34.22 32.13
N ILE A 126 -26.97 33.53 32.74
CA ILE A 126 -26.65 32.12 32.43
C ILE A 126 -27.76 31.17 32.92
N GLU A 127 -28.03 30.15 32.17
CA GLU A 127 -29.00 29.11 32.43
C GLU A 127 -28.34 27.75 32.72
N VAL A 128 -29.12 26.84 33.30
CA VAL A 128 -28.68 25.46 33.58
C VAL A 128 -28.40 24.74 32.23
N GLY A 129 -27.28 24.04 32.16
CA GLY A 129 -26.81 23.35 30.94
C GLY A 129 -25.85 24.19 30.07
N GLU A 130 -25.76 25.50 30.34
CA GLU A 130 -24.75 26.33 29.68
C GLU A 130 -23.36 26.15 30.29
N THR A 131 -22.31 26.62 29.59
CA THR A 131 -20.93 26.50 30.07
C THR A 131 -20.32 27.84 30.40
N ILE A 132 -19.59 27.91 31.50
CA ILE A 132 -18.74 29.05 31.84
C ILE A 132 -17.30 28.73 31.48
N GLU A 133 -16.67 29.63 30.73
CA GLU A 133 -15.26 29.55 30.33
C GLU A 133 -14.42 30.48 31.22
N GLU A 134 -13.34 29.97 31.79
CA GLU A 134 -12.39 30.72 32.58
C GLU A 134 -10.97 30.52 32.06
N GLU A 135 -10.19 31.60 31.89
CA GLU A 135 -8.79 31.52 31.54
C GLU A 135 -7.96 31.05 32.75
N VAL A 136 -7.34 29.87 32.61
CA VAL A 136 -6.64 29.19 33.71
C VAL A 136 -5.17 28.90 33.38
N THR A 137 -4.51 29.75 32.59
CA THR A 137 -3.14 29.51 32.11
C THR A 137 -2.15 29.36 33.29
N PRO A 138 -1.63 28.13 33.61
CA PRO A 138 -0.71 27.96 34.72
C PRO A 138 0.67 28.55 34.40
N SER A 139 1.32 29.15 35.37
CA SER A 139 2.63 29.80 35.22
C SER A 139 3.77 28.82 34.83
N ASP A 140 3.64 27.55 35.20
CA ASP A 140 4.60 26.47 34.91
C ASP A 140 4.34 25.74 33.61
N PHE A 141 3.20 26.02 32.94
CA PHE A 141 2.81 25.34 31.69
C PHE A 141 3.78 25.57 30.52
N GLY A 142 4.51 26.67 30.53
CA GLY A 142 5.48 26.99 29.47
C GLY A 142 6.54 25.90 29.18
N ARG A 143 6.93 25.12 30.20
CA ARG A 143 7.87 23.98 30.01
C ARG A 143 7.18 22.80 29.35
N VAL A 144 5.97 22.49 29.77
CA VAL A 144 5.16 21.40 29.20
C VAL A 144 4.79 21.72 27.76
N ALA A 145 4.35 22.96 27.53
CA ALA A 145 4.05 23.46 26.20
C ALA A 145 5.24 23.32 25.23
N ALA A 146 6.44 23.73 25.66
CA ALA A 146 7.64 23.60 24.84
C ALA A 146 8.00 22.17 24.47
N SER A 147 7.91 21.25 25.44
CA SER A 147 8.19 19.82 25.20
C SER A 147 7.13 19.19 24.28
N THR A 148 5.85 19.45 24.56
CA THR A 148 4.72 18.94 23.78
C THR A 148 4.74 19.50 22.36
N ALA A 149 4.94 20.81 22.19
CA ALA A 149 5.02 21.44 20.88
C ALA A 149 6.12 20.79 20.01
N LYS A 150 7.31 20.57 20.58
CA LYS A 150 8.37 19.89 19.86
C LYS A 150 7.98 18.48 19.43
N GLN A 151 7.33 17.70 20.30
CA GLN A 151 6.90 16.34 19.98
C GLN A 151 5.83 16.34 18.88
N VAL A 152 4.81 17.20 18.99
CA VAL A 152 3.73 17.33 18.00
C VAL A 152 4.28 17.75 16.65
N LEU A 153 5.14 18.77 16.59
CA LEU A 153 5.76 19.22 15.35
C LEU A 153 6.58 18.12 14.68
N VAL A 154 7.44 17.43 15.44
CA VAL A 154 8.23 16.31 14.90
C VAL A 154 7.32 15.18 14.39
N GLN A 155 6.24 14.89 15.10
CA GLN A 155 5.26 13.89 14.66
C GLN A 155 4.58 14.31 13.36
N LYS A 156 4.13 15.57 13.24
CA LYS A 156 3.46 16.10 12.04
C LYS A 156 4.38 16.15 10.82
N ILE A 157 5.65 16.47 11.02
CA ILE A 157 6.66 16.42 9.95
C ILE A 157 6.82 14.99 9.43
N ARG A 158 7.00 14.03 10.34
CA ARG A 158 7.11 12.63 9.95
C ARG A 158 5.86 12.12 9.24
N GLU A 159 4.68 12.59 9.64
CA GLU A 159 3.41 12.26 8.99
C GLU A 159 3.36 12.85 7.57
N ALA A 160 3.74 14.12 7.40
CA ALA A 160 3.81 14.77 6.09
C ALA A 160 4.86 14.13 5.16
N GLU A 161 6.07 13.84 5.66
CA GLU A 161 7.09 13.12 4.90
C GLU A 161 6.59 11.76 4.43
N ARG A 162 5.88 11.01 5.29
CA ARG A 162 5.27 9.72 4.94
C ARG A 162 4.21 9.85 3.86
N ASN A 163 3.34 10.86 3.99
CA ASN A 163 2.29 11.11 3.00
C ASN A 163 2.89 11.49 1.64
N ASN A 164 3.94 12.33 1.64
CA ASN A 164 4.66 12.68 0.42
C ASN A 164 5.32 11.46 -0.24
N ILE A 165 5.96 10.59 0.56
CA ILE A 165 6.53 9.33 0.05
C ILE A 165 5.42 8.44 -0.50
N ALA A 166 4.31 8.30 0.22
CA ALA A 166 3.16 7.52 -0.22
C ALA A 166 2.64 7.99 -1.57
N THR A 167 2.37 9.28 -1.71
CA THR A 167 1.92 9.89 -2.98
C THR A 167 2.95 9.71 -4.11
N MET A 168 4.25 9.80 -3.82
CA MET A 168 5.31 9.58 -4.82
C MET A 168 5.35 8.15 -5.36
N PHE A 169 4.89 7.17 -4.59
CA PHE A 169 4.96 5.75 -4.94
C PHE A 169 3.60 5.12 -5.27
N GLU A 170 2.48 5.77 -4.97
CA GLU A 170 1.13 5.27 -5.24
C GLU A 170 0.93 4.95 -6.73
N ASP A 171 1.36 5.85 -7.62
CA ASP A 171 1.29 5.68 -9.07
C ASP A 171 2.40 4.77 -9.64
N LYS A 172 3.29 4.24 -8.79
CA LYS A 172 4.42 3.41 -9.22
C LYS A 172 4.21 1.91 -9.02
N GLU A 173 3.05 1.50 -8.55
CA GLU A 173 2.71 0.07 -8.58
C GLU A 173 2.79 -0.46 -9.99
N GLY A 174 3.43 -1.59 -10.16
CA GLY A 174 3.62 -2.15 -11.49
C GLY A 174 4.84 -1.66 -12.23
N GLU A 175 5.65 -0.77 -11.66
CA GLU A 175 6.87 -0.26 -12.29
C GLU A 175 8.13 -0.97 -11.81
N LEU A 176 9.21 -0.78 -12.58
CA LEU A 176 10.55 -1.23 -12.22
C LEU A 176 11.27 -0.14 -11.44
N ILE A 177 11.88 -0.52 -10.32
CA ILE A 177 12.71 0.37 -9.53
C ILE A 177 14.10 -0.22 -9.31
N SER A 178 15.10 0.65 -9.21
CA SER A 178 16.48 0.27 -8.89
C SER A 178 16.89 0.87 -7.56
N GLY A 179 17.55 0.06 -6.72
CA GLY A 179 18.04 0.52 -5.42
C GLY A 179 19.17 -0.33 -4.89
N THR A 180 19.77 0.12 -3.78
CA THR A 180 20.90 -0.54 -3.15
C THR A 180 20.42 -1.44 -2.01
N VAL A 181 20.93 -2.66 -1.94
CA VAL A 181 20.64 -3.59 -0.84
C VAL A 181 21.37 -3.09 0.43
N GLU A 182 20.60 -2.50 1.35
CA GLU A 182 21.17 -1.86 2.54
C GLU A 182 21.20 -2.81 3.75
N MET A 183 20.16 -3.62 3.91
CA MET A 183 20.01 -4.52 5.05
C MET A 183 19.37 -5.83 4.64
N GLU A 184 19.66 -6.88 5.39
CA GLU A 184 19.07 -8.22 5.26
C GLU A 184 18.66 -8.72 6.65
N ASP A 185 17.45 -9.28 6.72
CA ASP A 185 16.99 -10.05 7.87
C ASP A 185 16.75 -11.53 7.51
N GLU A 186 16.17 -12.32 8.40
CA GLU A 186 15.90 -13.73 8.15
C GLU A 186 14.98 -13.97 6.95
N LYS A 187 14.04 -13.05 6.69
CA LYS A 187 12.95 -13.21 5.71
C LYS A 187 13.03 -12.25 4.53
N ASN A 188 13.73 -11.11 4.67
CA ASN A 188 13.65 -10.01 3.74
C ASN A 188 15.01 -9.39 3.42
N TYR A 189 15.08 -8.74 2.27
CA TYR A 189 16.06 -7.74 1.93
C TYR A 189 15.40 -6.35 1.96
N PHE A 190 16.12 -5.35 2.45
CA PHE A 190 15.70 -3.96 2.46
C PHE A 190 16.50 -3.21 1.40
N ILE A 191 15.78 -2.60 0.47
CA ILE A 191 16.33 -1.94 -0.71
C ILE A 191 16.16 -0.44 -0.53
N ASP A 192 17.28 0.28 -0.44
CA ASP A 192 17.29 1.74 -0.31
C ASP A 192 17.13 2.43 -1.67
N PHE A 193 16.19 3.36 -1.74
CA PHE A 193 15.90 4.22 -2.90
C PHE A 193 16.31 5.69 -2.64
N GLY A 194 17.04 5.96 -1.56
CA GLY A 194 17.51 7.28 -1.13
C GLY A 194 16.54 8.03 -0.23
N LYS A 195 15.25 8.06 -0.53
CA LYS A 195 14.21 8.70 0.30
C LYS A 195 13.40 7.73 1.13
N THR A 196 13.35 6.48 0.71
CA THR A 196 12.58 5.42 1.37
C THR A 196 13.18 4.07 1.05
N GLN A 197 12.73 3.06 1.77
CA GLN A 197 13.15 1.67 1.60
C GLN A 197 12.01 0.82 1.06
N GLY A 198 12.35 -0.12 0.18
CA GLY A 198 11.46 -1.19 -0.26
C GLY A 198 11.77 -2.51 0.43
N LEU A 199 10.75 -3.31 0.63
CA LEU A 199 10.85 -4.65 1.21
C LEU A 199 10.81 -5.70 0.09
N LEU A 200 11.88 -6.46 -0.07
CA LEU A 200 11.96 -7.61 -0.98
C LEU A 200 12.00 -8.91 -0.16
N PRO A 201 10.87 -9.63 -0.03
CA PRO A 201 10.86 -10.91 0.65
C PRO A 201 11.78 -11.93 -0.04
N LYS A 202 12.48 -12.77 0.72
CA LYS A 202 13.33 -13.85 0.19
C LYS A 202 12.53 -14.90 -0.60
N SER A 203 11.23 -14.99 -0.38
CA SER A 203 10.31 -15.81 -1.20
C SER A 203 10.04 -15.21 -2.58
N GLU A 204 10.28 -13.91 -2.77
CA GLU A 204 10.00 -13.15 -3.98
C GLU A 204 11.24 -12.85 -4.84
N ILE A 205 12.41 -13.36 -4.45
CA ILE A 205 13.60 -13.34 -5.31
C ILE A 205 13.53 -14.45 -6.35
N ILE A 206 14.36 -14.34 -7.38
CA ILE A 206 14.50 -15.39 -8.40
C ILE A 206 15.10 -16.64 -7.72
N PRO A 207 14.52 -17.84 -7.88
CA PRO A 207 15.06 -19.06 -7.28
C PRO A 207 16.53 -19.28 -7.61
N GLY A 208 17.36 -19.47 -6.57
CA GLY A 208 18.81 -19.65 -6.71
C GLY A 208 19.63 -18.36 -6.87
N GLU A 209 18.97 -17.20 -6.89
CA GLU A 209 19.65 -15.91 -6.91
C GLU A 209 20.37 -15.62 -5.59
N LYS A 210 21.58 -15.08 -5.66
CA LYS A 210 22.36 -14.65 -4.50
C LYS A 210 22.50 -13.13 -4.53
N ILE A 211 21.70 -12.46 -3.74
CA ILE A 211 21.76 -11.01 -3.60
C ILE A 211 22.88 -10.66 -2.62
N LYS A 212 23.73 -9.70 -2.99
CA LYS A 212 24.86 -9.25 -2.14
C LYS A 212 24.51 -7.92 -1.50
N MET A 213 24.88 -7.77 -0.23
CA MET A 213 24.80 -6.49 0.48
C MET A 213 25.62 -5.43 -0.25
N GLY A 214 25.07 -4.21 -0.33
CA GLY A 214 25.68 -3.08 -1.04
C GLY A 214 25.58 -3.14 -2.57
N SER A 215 25.02 -4.20 -3.15
CA SER A 215 24.79 -4.26 -4.61
C SER A 215 23.55 -3.47 -5.01
N ASN A 216 23.58 -2.89 -6.21
CA ASN A 216 22.41 -2.30 -6.83
C ASN A 216 21.61 -3.40 -7.53
N ILE A 217 20.29 -3.46 -7.28
CA ILE A 217 19.38 -4.41 -7.90
C ILE A 217 18.15 -3.71 -8.47
N LYS A 218 17.58 -4.31 -9.51
CA LYS A 218 16.28 -3.92 -10.06
C LYS A 218 15.20 -4.83 -9.48
N ALA A 219 14.06 -4.26 -9.12
CA ALA A 219 12.89 -5.00 -8.64
C ALA A 219 11.60 -4.39 -9.17
N TYR A 220 10.55 -5.20 -9.22
CA TYR A 220 9.21 -4.77 -9.58
C TYR A 220 8.43 -4.39 -8.33
N ILE A 221 7.76 -3.25 -8.35
CA ILE A 221 6.89 -2.81 -7.28
C ILE A 221 5.58 -3.58 -7.38
N SER A 222 5.38 -4.53 -6.47
CA SER A 222 4.18 -5.36 -6.45
C SER A 222 3.00 -4.70 -5.76
N LYS A 223 3.29 -3.87 -4.74
CA LYS A 223 2.28 -3.16 -3.96
C LYS A 223 2.91 -2.01 -3.16
N VAL A 224 2.15 -0.94 -3.01
CA VAL A 224 2.47 0.16 -2.10
C VAL A 224 1.38 0.23 -1.04
N ASP A 225 1.69 -0.18 0.20
CA ASP A 225 0.78 -0.11 1.34
C ASP A 225 1.10 1.11 2.19
N ILE A 226 0.10 1.93 2.45
CA ILE A 226 0.20 3.10 3.32
C ILE A 226 -0.40 2.74 4.67
N ASN A 227 0.41 2.75 5.72
CA ASN A 227 -0.06 2.47 7.07
C ASN A 227 0.41 3.54 8.06
N SER A 228 -0.04 3.47 9.32
CA SER A 228 0.33 4.42 10.37
C SER A 228 1.84 4.52 10.64
N LYS A 229 2.63 3.54 10.18
CA LYS A 229 4.09 3.52 10.32
C LYS A 229 4.84 4.05 9.10
N GLY A 230 4.16 4.28 7.97
CA GLY A 230 4.73 4.81 6.73
C GLY A 230 4.27 4.08 5.47
N ALA A 231 4.88 4.42 4.33
CA ALA A 231 4.69 3.70 3.08
C ALA A 231 5.55 2.43 3.09
N LEU A 232 4.91 1.27 2.93
CA LEU A 232 5.57 -0.01 2.76
C LEU A 232 5.55 -0.38 1.27
N ILE A 233 6.72 -0.33 0.63
CA ILE A 233 6.88 -0.66 -0.78
C ILE A 233 7.28 -2.13 -0.87
N LEU A 234 6.35 -2.98 -1.32
CA LEU A 234 6.60 -4.41 -1.52
C LEU A 234 7.18 -4.66 -2.91
N LEU A 235 8.26 -5.41 -2.94
CA LEU A 235 9.03 -5.70 -4.14
C LEU A 235 8.99 -7.19 -4.48
N THR A 236 9.07 -7.48 -5.77
CA THR A 236 9.25 -8.84 -6.28
C THR A 236 10.18 -8.86 -7.47
N ARG A 237 10.94 -9.96 -7.63
CA ARG A 237 11.71 -10.29 -8.83
C ARG A 237 11.20 -11.56 -9.51
N LYS A 238 10.21 -12.22 -8.87
CA LYS A 238 9.63 -13.49 -9.30
C LYS A 238 8.39 -13.32 -10.18
N TYR A 239 7.67 -12.22 -10.04
CA TYR A 239 6.45 -11.94 -10.78
C TYR A 239 6.72 -11.74 -12.28
N TYR A 240 5.79 -12.12 -13.15
CA TYR A 240 5.97 -11.99 -14.60
C TYR A 240 6.09 -10.53 -15.07
N GLY A 241 5.45 -9.59 -14.38
CA GLY A 241 5.55 -8.15 -14.66
C GLY A 241 6.98 -7.63 -14.61
N PHE A 242 7.85 -8.25 -13.81
CA PHE A 242 9.27 -7.94 -13.78
C PHE A 242 9.92 -8.13 -15.18
N ILE A 243 9.55 -9.21 -15.89
CA ILE A 243 10.02 -9.45 -17.26
C ILE A 243 9.51 -8.38 -18.21
N THR A 244 8.20 -8.06 -18.14
CA THR A 244 7.59 -7.05 -19.01
C THR A 244 8.32 -5.70 -18.87
N ARG A 245 8.57 -5.27 -17.64
CA ARG A 245 9.28 -4.01 -17.39
C ARG A 245 10.76 -4.03 -17.78
N LEU A 246 11.42 -5.18 -17.71
CA LEU A 246 12.78 -5.32 -18.24
C LEU A 246 12.80 -5.20 -19.78
N PHE A 247 11.80 -5.75 -20.47
CA PHE A 247 11.66 -5.58 -21.91
C PHE A 247 11.44 -4.11 -22.30
N GLU A 248 10.55 -3.40 -21.60
CA GLU A 248 10.31 -1.97 -21.83
C GLU A 248 11.58 -1.13 -21.57
N LEU A 249 12.36 -1.47 -20.56
CA LEU A 249 13.61 -0.77 -20.24
C LEU A 249 14.69 -0.96 -21.32
N GLU A 250 14.83 -2.17 -21.85
CA GLU A 250 15.95 -2.54 -22.75
C GLU A 250 15.60 -2.41 -24.24
N ILE A 251 14.31 -2.31 -24.58
CA ILE A 251 13.81 -2.33 -25.95
C ILE A 251 12.93 -1.10 -26.19
N PRO A 252 13.48 -0.05 -26.82
CA PRO A 252 12.72 1.19 -27.07
C PRO A 252 11.41 0.95 -27.81
N GLU A 253 11.39 0.08 -28.80
CA GLU A 253 10.20 -0.22 -29.60
C GLU A 253 9.08 -0.90 -28.77
N VAL A 254 9.41 -1.53 -27.64
CA VAL A 254 8.42 -2.03 -26.67
C VAL A 254 7.90 -0.88 -25.82
N SER A 255 8.79 0.01 -25.37
CA SER A 255 8.42 1.19 -24.59
C SER A 255 7.55 2.18 -25.39
N GLU A 256 7.81 2.32 -26.69
CA GLU A 256 7.08 3.20 -27.60
C GLU A 256 5.77 2.57 -28.12
N GLY A 257 5.57 1.26 -27.88
CA GLY A 257 4.38 0.52 -28.28
C GLY A 257 4.41 -0.02 -29.73
N ASP A 258 5.52 0.14 -30.45
CA ASP A 258 5.70 -0.42 -31.79
C ASP A 258 5.79 -1.94 -31.78
N VAL A 259 6.33 -2.50 -30.70
CA VAL A 259 6.32 -3.93 -30.39
C VAL A 259 5.50 -4.15 -29.11
N ILE A 260 4.50 -4.98 -29.22
CA ILE A 260 3.56 -5.25 -28.12
C ILE A 260 3.84 -6.61 -27.52
N ILE A 261 3.97 -6.66 -26.19
CA ILE A 261 4.00 -7.91 -25.42
C ILE A 261 2.57 -8.37 -25.21
N TYR A 262 2.16 -9.43 -25.89
CA TYR A 262 0.82 -10.00 -25.80
C TYR A 262 0.59 -10.75 -24.48
N SER A 263 1.52 -11.64 -24.12
CA SER A 263 1.46 -12.43 -22.90
C SER A 263 2.84 -12.90 -22.45
N VAL A 264 2.95 -13.21 -21.15
CA VAL A 264 4.18 -13.74 -20.55
C VAL A 264 3.82 -14.96 -19.70
N ALA A 265 4.46 -16.07 -19.96
CA ALA A 265 4.38 -17.27 -19.12
C ALA A 265 5.74 -17.54 -18.49
N ARG A 266 5.83 -17.46 -17.16
CA ARG A 266 7.09 -17.52 -16.42
C ARG A 266 7.14 -18.68 -15.42
N ASP A 267 8.26 -19.35 -15.40
CA ASP A 267 8.74 -20.22 -14.32
C ASP A 267 10.07 -19.65 -13.82
N ALA A 268 9.96 -18.75 -12.82
CA ALA A 268 11.06 -17.90 -12.38
C ALA A 268 12.31 -18.72 -12.01
N GLY A 269 13.47 -18.28 -12.46
CA GLY A 269 14.76 -18.96 -12.26
C GLY A 269 15.01 -20.14 -13.21
N ASN A 270 14.06 -20.47 -14.08
CA ASN A 270 14.15 -21.59 -14.97
C ASN A 270 13.94 -21.18 -16.44
N ARG A 271 12.72 -20.82 -16.81
CA ARG A 271 12.38 -20.44 -18.18
C ARG A 271 11.16 -19.53 -18.25
N THR A 272 11.21 -18.58 -19.18
CA THR A 272 10.09 -17.68 -19.50
C THR A 272 9.82 -17.71 -20.99
N LYS A 273 8.54 -17.68 -21.37
CA LYS A 273 8.09 -17.44 -22.74
C LYS A 273 7.39 -16.10 -22.81
N VAL A 274 7.77 -15.28 -23.79
CA VAL A 274 7.22 -13.94 -24.03
C VAL A 274 6.65 -13.90 -25.43
N ALA A 275 5.35 -13.73 -25.57
CA ALA A 275 4.68 -13.59 -26.88
C ALA A 275 4.67 -12.12 -27.28
N VAL A 276 5.20 -11.83 -28.48
CA VAL A 276 5.31 -10.45 -29.00
C VAL A 276 4.74 -10.35 -30.41
N TYR A 277 4.23 -9.17 -30.75
CA TYR A 277 3.81 -8.82 -32.10
C TYR A 277 3.98 -7.32 -32.36
N SER A 278 3.87 -6.94 -33.62
CA SER A 278 3.77 -5.54 -34.03
C SER A 278 2.58 -5.39 -34.99
N GLU A 279 1.88 -4.28 -34.89
CA GLU A 279 0.86 -3.92 -35.88
C GLU A 279 1.48 -3.40 -37.19
N ASN A 280 2.72 -2.94 -37.13
CA ASN A 280 3.48 -2.51 -38.27
C ASN A 280 4.13 -3.74 -38.97
N PRO A 281 3.72 -4.10 -40.20
CA PRO A 281 4.23 -5.27 -40.91
C PRO A 281 5.73 -5.18 -41.27
N ASN A 282 6.29 -3.96 -41.19
CA ASN A 282 7.73 -3.76 -41.48
C ASN A 282 8.62 -4.04 -40.26
N ILE A 283 8.03 -4.24 -39.07
CA ILE A 283 8.78 -4.53 -37.84
C ILE A 283 8.75 -6.03 -37.55
N ASP A 284 9.90 -6.65 -37.54
CA ASP A 284 10.06 -8.00 -36.98
C ASP A 284 10.11 -7.93 -35.47
N ALA A 285 8.96 -8.12 -34.81
CA ALA A 285 8.83 -8.01 -33.34
C ALA A 285 9.80 -8.95 -32.60
N VAL A 286 10.02 -10.15 -33.07
CA VAL A 286 10.94 -11.12 -32.45
C VAL A 286 12.39 -10.68 -32.65
N GLY A 287 12.79 -10.33 -33.88
CA GLY A 287 14.13 -9.85 -34.19
C GLY A 287 14.48 -8.56 -33.43
N THR A 288 13.52 -7.63 -33.31
CA THR A 288 13.66 -6.39 -32.54
C THR A 288 13.94 -6.66 -31.07
N CYS A 289 13.20 -7.60 -30.45
CA CYS A 289 13.41 -7.96 -29.04
C CYS A 289 14.74 -8.71 -28.82
N VAL A 290 15.21 -9.50 -29.77
CA VAL A 290 16.52 -10.16 -29.66
C VAL A 290 17.65 -9.15 -29.80
N GLY A 291 17.50 -8.21 -30.72
CA GLY A 291 18.51 -7.20 -31.02
C GLY A 291 19.68 -7.76 -31.85
N GLU A 292 20.54 -6.88 -32.37
CA GLU A 292 21.70 -7.27 -33.17
C GLU A 292 22.62 -8.19 -32.37
N LYS A 293 22.87 -9.38 -32.89
CA LYS A 293 23.69 -10.44 -32.22
C LYS A 293 23.19 -10.79 -30.79
N GLY A 294 21.92 -10.56 -30.52
CA GLY A 294 21.33 -10.87 -29.21
C GLY A 294 21.67 -9.87 -28.09
N THR A 295 22.13 -8.68 -28.42
CA THR A 295 22.58 -7.69 -27.40
C THR A 295 21.48 -7.30 -26.42
N ARG A 296 20.26 -7.03 -26.90
CA ARG A 296 19.13 -6.59 -26.06
C ARG A 296 18.69 -7.71 -25.13
N ILE A 297 18.43 -8.90 -25.69
CA ILE A 297 17.99 -10.03 -24.86
C ILE A 297 19.07 -10.47 -23.85
N ASN A 298 20.35 -10.37 -24.20
CA ASN A 298 21.43 -10.69 -23.28
C ASN A 298 21.51 -9.73 -22.08
N ASN A 299 21.15 -8.46 -22.23
CA ASN A 299 21.07 -7.52 -21.11
C ASN A 299 19.97 -7.93 -20.14
N ILE A 300 18.81 -8.32 -20.65
CA ILE A 300 17.70 -8.83 -19.83
C ILE A 300 18.12 -10.13 -19.13
N LEU A 301 18.77 -11.06 -19.82
CA LEU A 301 19.24 -12.33 -19.26
C LEU A 301 20.24 -12.16 -18.11
N LYS A 302 21.06 -11.10 -18.12
CA LYS A 302 21.99 -10.79 -17.01
C LYS A 302 21.26 -10.49 -15.70
N GLU A 303 20.08 -9.88 -15.76
CA GLU A 303 19.25 -9.58 -14.59
C GLU A 303 18.54 -10.83 -14.03
N LEU A 304 18.44 -11.90 -14.79
CA LEU A 304 17.58 -13.04 -14.49
C LEU A 304 18.29 -14.28 -13.93
N ASN A 305 19.54 -14.13 -13.52
CA ASN A 305 20.30 -15.18 -12.83
C ASN A 305 20.29 -16.56 -13.56
N GLY A 306 20.39 -16.55 -14.90
CA GLY A 306 20.44 -17.77 -15.71
C GLY A 306 19.08 -18.33 -16.15
N GLU A 307 17.99 -17.66 -15.84
CA GLU A 307 16.66 -17.95 -16.40
C GLU A 307 16.69 -17.80 -17.93
N LYS A 308 16.11 -18.75 -18.66
CA LYS A 308 16.09 -18.73 -20.13
C LYS A 308 14.83 -18.00 -20.62
N ILE A 309 14.96 -17.21 -21.67
CA ILE A 309 13.83 -16.53 -22.32
C ILE A 309 13.64 -17.07 -23.74
N ASP A 310 12.41 -17.46 -24.05
CA ASP A 310 11.96 -17.75 -25.41
C ASP A 310 11.04 -16.63 -25.89
N ILE A 311 11.43 -15.91 -26.92
CA ILE A 311 10.59 -14.91 -27.57
C ILE A 311 9.76 -15.61 -28.64
N VAL A 312 8.45 -15.51 -28.56
CA VAL A 312 7.47 -16.21 -29.38
C VAL A 312 6.70 -15.19 -30.20
N LYS A 313 6.62 -15.43 -31.54
CA LYS A 313 5.75 -14.61 -32.37
C LYS A 313 4.29 -14.92 -32.07
N TYR A 314 3.55 -13.92 -31.64
CA TYR A 314 2.09 -14.01 -31.50
C TYR A 314 1.44 -14.09 -32.89
N SER A 315 0.37 -14.88 -33.02
CA SER A 315 -0.52 -14.89 -34.17
C SER A 315 -1.97 -14.86 -33.71
N LYS A 316 -2.83 -14.21 -34.50
CA LYS A 316 -4.30 -14.25 -34.30
C LYS A 316 -4.87 -15.64 -34.63
N ASP A 317 -4.19 -16.44 -35.48
CA ASP A 317 -4.51 -17.83 -35.66
C ASP A 317 -4.03 -18.66 -34.47
N PRO A 318 -4.94 -19.28 -33.71
CA PRO A 318 -4.58 -20.07 -32.55
C PRO A 318 -3.62 -21.24 -32.89
N VAL A 319 -3.80 -21.86 -34.04
CA VAL A 319 -2.97 -22.99 -34.48
C VAL A 319 -1.53 -22.54 -34.71
N GLU A 320 -1.35 -21.43 -35.38
CA GLU A 320 -0.02 -20.84 -35.59
C GLU A 320 0.60 -20.36 -34.25
N PHE A 321 -0.18 -19.75 -33.40
CA PHE A 321 0.33 -19.28 -32.11
C PHE A 321 0.76 -20.43 -31.18
N ILE A 322 -0.04 -21.50 -31.09
CA ILE A 322 0.31 -22.70 -30.34
C ILE A 322 1.60 -23.33 -30.93
N LYS A 323 1.69 -23.43 -32.26
CA LYS A 323 2.88 -23.95 -32.95
C LYS A 323 4.14 -23.16 -32.58
N ASN A 324 4.06 -21.81 -32.63
CA ASN A 324 5.18 -20.94 -32.30
C ASN A 324 5.56 -21.07 -30.81
N SER A 325 4.56 -21.22 -29.91
CA SER A 325 4.77 -21.31 -28.47
C SER A 325 5.49 -22.60 -28.04
N LEU A 326 5.38 -23.65 -28.81
CA LEU A 326 6.02 -24.95 -28.51
C LEU A 326 7.48 -25.05 -29.02
N SER A 327 8.00 -24.00 -29.66
CA SER A 327 9.42 -23.94 -30.00
C SER A 327 10.30 -24.38 -28.78
N PRO A 328 11.37 -25.17 -29.03
CA PRO A 328 12.03 -25.50 -30.33
C PRO A 328 11.47 -26.72 -31.06
N ALA A 329 10.38 -27.32 -30.62
CA ALA A 329 9.76 -28.44 -31.37
C ALA A 329 9.26 -27.96 -32.74
N LYS A 330 9.39 -28.84 -33.75
CA LYS A 330 9.01 -28.58 -35.15
C LYS A 330 8.05 -29.67 -35.64
N ASP A 331 7.47 -29.46 -36.81
CA ASP A 331 6.60 -30.44 -37.47
C ASP A 331 5.43 -30.90 -36.61
N LEU A 332 4.75 -29.90 -36.00
CA LEU A 332 3.60 -30.12 -35.13
C LEU A 332 2.30 -30.08 -35.94
N LYS A 333 1.39 -31.04 -35.73
CA LYS A 333 -0.01 -30.94 -36.15
C LYS A 333 -0.88 -30.60 -34.96
N ILE A 334 -1.69 -29.55 -35.05
CA ILE A 334 -2.47 -29.02 -33.97
C ILE A 334 -3.95 -29.16 -34.28
N PHE A 335 -4.70 -29.74 -33.37
CA PHE A 335 -6.14 -29.98 -33.47
C PHE A 335 -6.84 -29.36 -32.29
N ILE A 336 -7.60 -28.29 -32.50
CA ILE A 336 -8.46 -27.70 -31.47
C ILE A 336 -9.68 -28.60 -31.35
N LEU A 337 -9.82 -29.25 -30.21
CA LEU A 337 -10.91 -30.21 -29.94
C LEU A 337 -12.18 -29.51 -29.48
N ASP A 338 -12.04 -28.47 -28.69
CA ASP A 338 -13.16 -27.66 -28.20
C ASP A 338 -12.70 -26.20 -28.01
N ASP A 339 -13.34 -25.29 -28.72
CA ASP A 339 -13.06 -23.84 -28.62
C ASP A 339 -13.51 -23.24 -27.28
N LYS A 340 -14.53 -23.82 -26.62
CA LYS A 340 -15.04 -23.28 -25.33
C LYS A 340 -14.13 -23.64 -24.17
N THR A 341 -13.72 -24.92 -24.10
CA THR A 341 -12.80 -25.40 -23.06
C THR A 341 -11.34 -25.17 -23.45
N ARG A 342 -11.08 -24.75 -24.70
CA ARG A 342 -9.77 -24.55 -25.29
C ARG A 342 -8.89 -25.80 -25.20
N GLU A 343 -9.50 -26.96 -25.30
CA GLU A 343 -8.78 -28.23 -25.35
C GLU A 343 -8.16 -28.45 -26.72
N THR A 344 -6.88 -28.76 -26.72
CA THR A 344 -6.09 -28.85 -27.94
C THR A 344 -5.18 -30.07 -27.89
N MET A 345 -5.26 -30.90 -28.91
CA MET A 345 -4.35 -32.02 -29.13
C MET A 345 -3.23 -31.57 -30.08
N VAL A 346 -2.01 -31.79 -29.64
CA VAL A 346 -0.80 -31.52 -30.44
C VAL A 346 -0.14 -32.86 -30.77
N VAL A 347 -0.06 -33.16 -32.05
CA VAL A 347 0.53 -34.41 -32.54
C VAL A 347 1.94 -34.14 -33.06
N VAL A 348 2.88 -34.93 -32.57
CA VAL A 348 4.31 -34.79 -32.84
C VAL A 348 4.92 -36.13 -33.23
N ASN A 349 6.04 -36.08 -33.93
CA ASN A 349 6.90 -37.26 -34.11
C ASN A 349 7.72 -37.54 -32.84
N ASP A 350 8.23 -38.73 -32.68
CA ASP A 350 8.98 -39.17 -31.48
C ASP A 350 10.22 -38.30 -31.21
N GLU A 351 10.88 -37.81 -32.27
CA GLU A 351 12.05 -36.94 -32.14
C GLU A 351 11.69 -35.60 -31.48
N ASN A 352 10.54 -35.04 -31.80
CA ASN A 352 10.07 -33.75 -31.28
C ASN A 352 9.31 -33.89 -29.98
N LEU A 353 8.88 -35.08 -29.57
CA LEU A 353 8.10 -35.29 -28.32
C LEU A 353 8.82 -34.72 -27.10
N LYS A 354 10.10 -35.05 -26.94
CA LYS A 354 10.90 -34.57 -25.81
C LYS A 354 11.09 -33.05 -25.82
N LEU A 355 11.17 -32.45 -27.03
CA LEU A 355 11.30 -31.01 -27.22
C LEU A 355 9.98 -30.27 -26.91
N ALA A 356 8.86 -30.83 -27.43
CA ALA A 356 7.52 -30.26 -27.16
C ALA A 356 7.14 -30.28 -25.69
N ILE A 357 7.34 -31.39 -25.00
CA ILE A 357 7.09 -31.53 -23.59
C ILE A 357 8.11 -30.71 -22.76
N GLY A 358 9.37 -30.80 -23.10
CA GLY A 358 10.47 -30.19 -22.36
C GLY A 358 10.81 -30.94 -21.07
N ARG A 359 11.92 -30.54 -20.44
CA ARG A 359 12.35 -31.12 -19.16
C ARG A 359 11.29 -30.92 -18.09
N ARG A 360 10.80 -32.00 -17.46
CA ARG A 360 9.74 -31.98 -16.44
C ARG A 360 8.43 -31.32 -16.93
N GLY A 361 8.14 -31.35 -18.23
CA GLY A 361 6.94 -30.75 -18.79
C GLY A 361 6.93 -29.22 -18.85
N ILE A 362 8.06 -28.56 -18.66
CA ILE A 362 8.12 -27.09 -18.57
C ILE A 362 7.71 -26.43 -19.89
N ASN A 363 8.14 -26.96 -21.03
CA ASN A 363 7.86 -26.32 -22.31
C ASN A 363 6.36 -26.30 -22.60
N VAL A 364 5.69 -27.45 -22.52
CA VAL A 364 4.24 -27.54 -22.75
C VAL A 364 3.45 -26.73 -21.71
N LYS A 365 3.85 -26.75 -20.42
CA LYS A 365 3.19 -25.99 -19.37
C LYS A 365 3.27 -24.49 -19.62
N LEU A 366 4.45 -23.97 -20.03
CA LEU A 366 4.60 -22.56 -20.36
C LEU A 366 3.87 -22.19 -21.65
N ALA A 367 3.89 -23.06 -22.67
CA ALA A 367 3.14 -22.85 -23.90
C ALA A 367 1.62 -22.81 -23.64
N SER A 368 1.10 -23.71 -22.81
CA SER A 368 -0.30 -23.72 -22.40
C SER A 368 -0.70 -22.44 -21.68
N ARG A 369 0.11 -21.97 -20.73
CA ARG A 369 -0.13 -20.69 -20.03
C ARG A 369 -0.03 -19.48 -20.95
N LEU A 370 0.93 -19.47 -21.87
CA LEU A 370 1.16 -18.38 -22.81
C LEU A 370 0.01 -18.20 -23.79
N THR A 371 -0.49 -19.32 -24.30
CA THR A 371 -1.56 -19.35 -25.33
C THR A 371 -2.96 -19.38 -24.73
N HIS A 372 -3.09 -19.68 -23.44
CA HIS A 372 -4.37 -19.95 -22.75
C HIS A 372 -5.14 -21.15 -23.33
N TYR A 373 -4.46 -22.11 -23.94
CA TYR A 373 -5.01 -23.37 -24.40
C TYR A 373 -4.51 -24.53 -23.54
N ASN A 374 -5.37 -25.53 -23.33
CA ASN A 374 -4.99 -26.75 -22.64
C ASN A 374 -4.37 -27.73 -23.65
N LEU A 375 -3.04 -27.87 -23.61
CA LEU A 375 -2.27 -28.59 -24.63
C LEU A 375 -2.01 -30.02 -24.17
N GLU A 376 -2.54 -31.01 -24.90
CA GLU A 376 -2.23 -32.41 -24.76
C GLU A 376 -1.26 -32.84 -25.89
N ILE A 377 -0.04 -33.27 -25.55
CA ILE A 377 0.96 -33.71 -26.52
C ILE A 377 0.86 -35.22 -26.71
N LYS A 378 0.66 -35.68 -27.94
CA LYS A 378 0.60 -37.10 -28.30
C LYS A 378 1.53 -37.40 -29.51
N THR A 379 2.01 -38.63 -29.56
CA THR A 379 2.69 -39.12 -30.78
C THR A 379 1.66 -39.64 -31.80
N TYR A 380 2.10 -39.79 -33.06
CA TYR A 380 1.26 -40.37 -34.07
C TYR A 380 0.82 -41.80 -33.74
N GLU A 381 1.68 -42.59 -33.07
CA GLU A 381 1.35 -43.94 -32.60
C GLU A 381 0.24 -43.93 -31.53
N GLN A 382 0.37 -43.06 -30.51
CA GLN A 382 -0.62 -42.90 -29.46
C GLN A 382 -1.99 -42.48 -29.99
N VAL A 383 -2.03 -41.60 -30.98
CA VAL A 383 -3.27 -41.17 -31.62
C VAL A 383 -3.93 -42.29 -32.40
N LYS A 384 -3.11 -43.08 -33.12
CA LYS A 384 -3.57 -44.27 -33.88
C LYS A 384 -4.12 -45.34 -32.94
N GLU A 385 -3.45 -45.60 -31.82
CA GLU A 385 -3.92 -46.55 -30.79
C GLU A 385 -5.23 -46.11 -30.16
N ALA A 386 -5.44 -44.80 -29.98
CA ALA A 386 -6.68 -44.21 -29.49
C ALA A 386 -7.83 -44.25 -30.53
N GLY A 387 -7.60 -44.75 -31.71
CA GLY A 387 -8.61 -44.86 -32.77
C GLY A 387 -8.99 -43.56 -33.44
N ILE A 388 -8.20 -42.49 -33.23
CA ILE A 388 -8.43 -41.18 -33.81
C ILE A 388 -7.80 -41.16 -35.21
N ASN A 389 -8.63 -41.05 -36.25
CA ASN A 389 -8.16 -41.01 -37.62
C ASN A 389 -7.75 -39.57 -37.95
N ILE A 390 -6.45 -39.31 -38.00
CA ILE A 390 -5.92 -38.04 -38.48
C ILE A 390 -5.79 -38.18 -39.98
N LEU A 391 -6.79 -37.70 -40.73
CA LEU A 391 -6.67 -37.58 -42.17
C LEU A 391 -5.50 -36.64 -42.49
N GLU A 392 -4.58 -37.08 -43.36
CA GLU A 392 -3.40 -36.37 -43.82
C GLU A 392 -3.69 -34.99 -44.38
#